data_4e5465c2c566acb7b448f99f383a870b
#
_entry.id   4e5465c2c566acb7b448f99f383a870b
#
_cell.length_a   1.000
_cell.length_b   1.000
_cell.length_c   1.000
_cell.angle_alpha   90.00
_cell.angle_beta   90.00
_cell.angle_gamma   90.00
#
_symmetry.space_group_name_H-M   'P 1'
#
loop_
_entity.id
_entity.type
_entity.pdbx_description
1 polymer ?
#
loop_
_entity_poly.entity_id
_entity_poly.type
_entity_poly.pdbx_seq_one_letter_code
_entity_poly.pdbx_strand_id
1 'polypeptide(L)'
;MSDSWPLGVMRRRAGPTTAATTVRPDSYRAVAELLRESSRAGTVVVPLGGLSAVTGAVDLKPGQIGLDLGALNQVLEIDEHNLVARVQAGVNGLDLEKILQDRGLTLGHYPSSLPVATVGGLVATRSSGQLSTFYGSIEDLVQGLTVCLPDGTVAEARPGPRSAVGPALHELFIGSEGGLGVVLEAVLRISRAPAATFGRGYDFADLGSGLEAMRGIVQRGVRPLVLRLYDAEDTAFQAADADGCLLIVGTAGEPAVAAAAMGVVEARCAAAGGRDLDEKPFLRWRDRRFHLSRERMIEALQPPGSFVDTIEVAAAWDRLAPLHAEVKAVLGGEGIGLCHFSHAYPQGCCAYFTFAGSAASEEAAEAAYGRCWSGAMEACFRHSATIGHHHGVGQVRAPWVQREMGEWWQVWERVRSAIDPKRVMNPNAVGGPRPPSS
;
A
#
# COMPACT_ATOMS: atom_id res chain seq x y z
N MET A 1 -10.61 13.79 -13.00
CA MET A 1 -9.28 13.18 -12.72
C MET A 1 -9.48 12.14 -11.65
N SER A 2 -8.90 10.96 -11.80
CA SER A 2 -9.06 9.84 -10.87
C SER A 2 -7.75 9.06 -10.75
N ASP A 3 -7.64 8.28 -9.67
CA ASP A 3 -6.56 7.31 -9.51
C ASP A 3 -6.68 6.11 -10.48
N SER A 4 -5.91 5.07 -10.24
CA SER A 4 -5.82 3.88 -11.09
C SER A 4 -6.79 2.77 -10.68
N TRP A 5 -7.85 3.08 -9.96
CA TRP A 5 -8.87 2.11 -9.55
C TRP A 5 -9.44 1.34 -10.74
N PRO A 6 -9.28 0.02 -10.79
CA PRO A 6 -9.67 -0.78 -11.95
C PRO A 6 -11.15 -0.63 -12.33
N LEU A 7 -12.08 -0.68 -11.37
CA LEU A 7 -13.50 -0.46 -11.65
C LEU A 7 -13.77 0.93 -12.23
N GLY A 8 -13.06 1.96 -11.72
CA GLY A 8 -13.13 3.31 -12.28
C GLY A 8 -12.61 3.38 -13.72
N VAL A 9 -11.58 2.59 -14.07
CA VAL A 9 -11.08 2.46 -15.45
C VAL A 9 -12.13 1.76 -16.33
N MET A 10 -12.71 0.65 -15.88
CA MET A 10 -13.77 -0.08 -16.57
C MET A 10 -14.98 0.83 -16.88
N ARG A 11 -15.47 1.55 -15.89
CA ARG A 11 -16.60 2.49 -16.05
C ARG A 11 -16.33 3.64 -17.02
N ARG A 12 -15.08 4.10 -17.12
CA ARG A 12 -14.69 5.15 -18.08
C ARG A 12 -14.60 4.66 -19.53
N ARG A 13 -14.48 3.35 -19.77
CA ARG A 13 -14.63 2.80 -21.12
C ARG A 13 -16.02 3.09 -21.69
N ALA A 14 -17.03 3.20 -20.83
CA ALA A 14 -18.45 3.36 -21.22
C ALA A 14 -18.90 4.82 -21.40
N GLY A 15 -18.08 5.85 -21.06
CA GLY A 15 -18.54 7.24 -21.19
C GLY A 15 -17.52 8.33 -20.91
N PRO A 16 -17.80 9.58 -21.31
CA PRO A 16 -16.89 10.70 -21.15
C PRO A 16 -16.75 11.15 -19.69
N THR A 17 -15.53 11.48 -19.28
CA THR A 17 -15.24 12.10 -17.98
C THR A 17 -15.45 13.61 -18.03
N THR A 18 -16.17 14.15 -17.04
CA THR A 18 -16.36 15.59 -16.89
C THR A 18 -15.07 16.23 -16.35
N ALA A 19 -14.70 17.39 -16.85
CA ALA A 19 -13.54 18.13 -16.38
C ALA A 19 -13.79 18.63 -14.93
N ALA A 20 -12.83 18.33 -14.04
CA ALA A 20 -12.79 18.88 -12.68
C ALA A 20 -11.72 19.98 -12.62
N THR A 21 -11.91 20.96 -11.75
CA THR A 21 -10.94 22.05 -11.52
C THR A 21 -9.77 21.52 -10.70
N THR A 22 -8.55 21.77 -11.17
CA THR A 22 -7.32 21.45 -10.42
C THR A 22 -6.54 22.71 -10.11
N VAL A 23 -6.09 22.87 -8.87
CA VAL A 23 -5.27 23.98 -8.39
C VAL A 23 -3.94 23.39 -7.88
N ARG A 24 -2.82 24.01 -8.28
CA ARG A 24 -1.47 23.60 -7.89
C ARG A 24 -0.79 24.74 -7.14
N PRO A 25 -0.94 24.86 -5.82
CA PRO A 25 -0.28 25.86 -5.01
C PRO A 25 1.22 25.57 -4.89
N ASP A 26 2.02 26.65 -4.80
CA ASP A 26 3.48 26.61 -4.67
C ASP A 26 3.97 26.87 -3.23
N SER A 27 3.07 27.10 -2.30
CA SER A 27 3.40 27.43 -0.92
C SER A 27 2.36 26.89 0.07
N TYR A 28 2.79 26.63 1.31
CA TYR A 28 1.88 26.21 2.40
C TYR A 28 0.80 27.26 2.71
N ARG A 29 1.16 28.54 2.56
CA ARG A 29 0.22 29.63 2.71
C ARG A 29 -0.90 29.55 1.67
N ALA A 30 -0.58 29.29 0.41
CA ALA A 30 -1.58 29.15 -0.64
C ALA A 30 -2.50 27.93 -0.42
N VAL A 31 -1.95 26.81 0.09
CA VAL A 31 -2.77 25.65 0.51
C VAL A 31 -3.71 26.04 1.65
N ALA A 32 -3.22 26.72 2.68
CA ALA A 32 -4.01 27.13 3.84
C ALA A 32 -5.13 28.13 3.46
N GLU A 33 -4.85 29.07 2.58
CA GLU A 33 -5.84 30.02 2.06
C GLU A 33 -6.92 29.29 1.25
N LEU A 34 -6.54 28.39 0.34
CA LEU A 34 -7.48 27.58 -0.44
C LEU A 34 -8.42 26.74 0.47
N LEU A 35 -7.86 26.02 1.44
CA LEU A 35 -8.67 25.20 2.36
C LEU A 35 -9.63 26.05 3.19
N ARG A 36 -9.16 27.19 3.71
CA ARG A 36 -9.99 28.12 4.47
C ARG A 36 -11.17 28.67 3.65
N GLU A 37 -10.92 29.05 2.40
CA GLU A 37 -11.95 29.53 1.48
C GLU A 37 -12.93 28.42 1.12
N SER A 38 -12.40 27.23 0.78
CA SER A 38 -13.21 26.05 0.47
C SER A 38 -14.10 25.65 1.65
N SER A 39 -13.56 25.66 2.86
CA SER A 39 -14.31 25.39 4.09
C SER A 39 -15.43 26.43 4.33
N ARG A 40 -15.18 27.72 4.04
CA ARG A 40 -16.23 28.75 4.14
C ARG A 40 -17.33 28.54 3.12
N ALA A 41 -16.94 28.23 1.88
CA ALA A 41 -17.88 28.06 0.76
C ALA A 41 -18.60 26.69 0.77
N GLY A 42 -18.13 25.70 1.56
CA GLY A 42 -18.62 24.33 1.50
C GLY A 42 -18.13 23.58 0.24
N THR A 43 -17.03 24.02 -0.37
CA THR A 43 -16.48 23.40 -1.59
C THR A 43 -15.57 22.23 -1.21
N VAL A 44 -15.83 21.08 -1.81
CA VAL A 44 -15.03 19.86 -1.56
C VAL A 44 -13.64 19.98 -2.19
N VAL A 45 -12.61 19.62 -1.41
CA VAL A 45 -11.21 19.56 -1.82
C VAL A 45 -10.69 18.14 -1.71
N VAL A 46 -10.09 17.65 -2.79
CA VAL A 46 -9.46 16.33 -2.86
C VAL A 46 -7.96 16.51 -3.10
N PRO A 47 -7.10 16.17 -2.12
CA PRO A 47 -5.64 16.23 -2.30
C PRO A 47 -5.17 15.24 -3.36
N LEU A 48 -4.26 15.66 -4.23
CA LEU A 48 -3.70 14.88 -5.32
C LEU A 48 -2.19 14.71 -5.14
N GLY A 49 -1.73 13.50 -5.24
CA GLY A 49 -0.33 13.12 -5.35
C GLY A 49 -0.04 12.49 -6.72
N GLY A 50 0.68 11.37 -6.75
CA GLY A 50 1.04 10.63 -7.97
C GLY A 50 -0.09 9.85 -8.64
N LEU A 51 -1.30 9.87 -8.11
CA LEU A 51 -2.49 9.17 -8.63
C LEU A 51 -2.28 7.66 -8.86
N SER A 52 -1.42 7.05 -8.07
CA SER A 52 -1.06 5.63 -8.17
C SER A 52 -1.96 4.70 -7.33
N ALA A 53 -2.85 5.25 -6.49
CA ALA A 53 -3.79 4.46 -5.73
C ALA A 53 -4.73 3.66 -6.65
N VAL A 54 -5.19 2.52 -6.15
CA VAL A 54 -6.03 1.56 -6.91
C VAL A 54 -7.38 1.32 -6.24
N THR A 55 -7.78 2.18 -5.29
CA THR A 55 -8.97 1.98 -4.44
C THR A 55 -10.11 2.95 -4.73
N GLY A 56 -9.93 3.91 -5.65
CA GLY A 56 -10.91 4.96 -5.91
C GLY A 56 -10.93 6.05 -4.84
N ALA A 57 -9.85 6.22 -4.08
CA ALA A 57 -9.73 7.31 -3.11
C ALA A 57 -9.69 8.68 -3.81
N VAL A 58 -9.17 8.75 -5.02
CA VAL A 58 -9.19 9.94 -5.87
C VAL A 58 -10.12 9.72 -7.06
N ASP A 59 -11.30 10.32 -7.00
CA ASP A 59 -12.27 10.34 -8.09
C ASP A 59 -13.03 11.68 -8.07
N LEU A 60 -12.47 12.69 -8.75
CA LEU A 60 -12.97 14.05 -8.76
C LEU A 60 -14.30 14.15 -9.50
N LYS A 61 -15.28 14.76 -8.86
CA LYS A 61 -16.60 15.08 -9.43
C LYS A 61 -16.69 16.56 -9.83
N PRO A 62 -17.62 16.93 -10.72
CA PRO A 62 -17.92 18.35 -11.02
C PRO A 62 -18.20 19.15 -9.75
N GLY A 63 -17.64 20.36 -9.67
CA GLY A 63 -17.79 21.25 -8.50
C GLY A 63 -16.80 20.97 -7.37
N GLN A 64 -15.98 19.93 -7.46
CA GLN A 64 -14.89 19.67 -6.51
C GLN A 64 -13.58 20.28 -7.01
N ILE A 65 -12.67 20.57 -6.08
CA ILE A 65 -11.32 21.07 -6.37
C ILE A 65 -10.31 19.95 -6.13
N GLY A 66 -9.55 19.60 -7.16
CA GLY A 66 -8.35 18.79 -7.04
C GLY A 66 -7.17 19.67 -6.58
N LEU A 67 -6.62 19.39 -5.42
CA LEU A 67 -5.47 20.10 -4.86
C LEU A 67 -4.19 19.34 -5.19
N ASP A 68 -3.51 19.75 -6.26
CA ASP A 68 -2.27 19.13 -6.74
C ASP A 68 -1.06 19.65 -5.95
N LEU A 69 -0.43 18.78 -5.18
CA LEU A 69 0.73 19.12 -4.35
C LEU A 69 2.07 18.99 -5.09
N GLY A 70 2.07 18.72 -6.39
CA GLY A 70 3.27 18.48 -7.17
C GLY A 70 4.25 19.68 -7.26
N ALA A 71 3.87 20.90 -6.89
CA ALA A 71 4.77 22.03 -6.76
C ALA A 71 5.50 22.07 -5.40
N LEU A 72 5.00 21.39 -4.37
CA LEU A 72 5.65 21.24 -3.07
C LEU A 72 6.56 20.01 -3.10
N ASN A 73 7.67 20.07 -3.84
CA ASN A 73 8.49 18.90 -4.18
C ASN A 73 9.96 19.05 -3.77
N GLN A 74 10.24 19.79 -2.71
CA GLN A 74 11.61 19.99 -2.24
C GLN A 74 12.00 18.96 -1.17
N VAL A 75 13.22 18.43 -1.27
CA VAL A 75 13.94 17.79 -0.17
C VAL A 75 14.57 18.89 0.65
N LEU A 76 13.99 19.15 1.83
CA LEU A 76 14.34 20.30 2.66
C LEU A 76 15.62 20.06 3.45
N GLU A 77 15.82 18.83 3.94
CA GLU A 77 16.95 18.44 4.77
C GLU A 77 17.21 16.94 4.67
N ILE A 78 18.48 16.55 4.68
CA ILE A 78 18.95 15.19 4.90
C ILE A 78 20.01 15.24 6.01
N ASP A 79 19.63 14.80 7.20
CA ASP A 79 20.54 14.71 8.34
C ASP A 79 21.13 13.30 8.42
N GLU A 80 22.36 13.15 7.95
CA GLU A 80 23.09 11.87 7.90
C GLU A 80 23.59 11.44 9.30
N HIS A 81 23.66 12.35 10.25
CA HIS A 81 24.06 12.05 11.63
C HIS A 81 22.89 11.42 12.40
N ASN A 82 21.72 12.04 12.32
CA ASN A 82 20.51 11.59 13.00
C ASN A 82 19.67 10.60 12.17
N LEU A 83 20.05 10.35 10.90
CA LEU A 83 19.37 9.48 9.95
C LEU A 83 17.89 9.85 9.75
N VAL A 84 17.66 11.12 9.45
CA VAL A 84 16.32 11.63 9.09
C VAL A 84 16.38 12.46 7.81
N ALA A 85 15.29 12.43 7.05
CA ALA A 85 15.07 13.31 5.90
C ALA A 85 13.76 14.08 6.10
N ARG A 86 13.80 15.40 5.90
CA ARG A 86 12.63 16.29 5.89
C ARG A 86 12.30 16.64 4.45
N VAL A 87 11.09 16.31 4.01
CA VAL A 87 10.70 16.43 2.61
C VAL A 87 9.28 16.96 2.47
N GLN A 88 9.02 17.70 1.41
CA GLN A 88 7.68 18.16 1.06
C GLN A 88 6.84 17.01 0.48
N ALA A 89 5.54 17.09 0.64
CA ALA A 89 4.59 16.02 0.29
C ALA A 89 4.56 15.65 -1.21
N GLY A 90 4.87 16.60 -2.10
CA GLY A 90 4.92 16.40 -3.55
C GLY A 90 6.23 15.79 -4.07
N VAL A 91 7.23 15.54 -3.21
CA VAL A 91 8.47 14.85 -3.61
C VAL A 91 8.13 13.46 -4.15
N ASN A 92 8.65 13.12 -5.34
CA ASN A 92 8.51 11.78 -5.89
C ASN A 92 9.34 10.78 -5.09
N GLY A 93 8.75 9.62 -4.79
CA GLY A 93 9.40 8.62 -3.93
C GLY A 93 10.68 8.03 -4.54
N LEU A 94 10.71 7.80 -5.86
CA LEU A 94 11.89 7.27 -6.55
C LEU A 94 13.01 8.30 -6.61
N ASP A 95 12.69 9.58 -6.81
CA ASP A 95 13.70 10.65 -6.85
C ASP A 95 14.29 10.89 -5.46
N LEU A 96 13.48 10.83 -4.39
CA LEU A 96 14.00 10.83 -3.02
C LEU A 96 14.97 9.67 -2.78
N GLU A 97 14.59 8.46 -3.20
CA GLU A 97 15.44 7.28 -3.01
C GLU A 97 16.77 7.41 -3.76
N LYS A 98 16.79 7.93 -5.00
CA LYS A 98 18.03 8.21 -5.74
C LYS A 98 18.93 9.20 -5.01
N ILE A 99 18.35 10.32 -4.51
CA ILE A 99 19.10 11.33 -3.74
C ILE A 99 19.73 10.73 -2.48
N LEU A 100 19.04 9.80 -1.83
CA LEU A 100 19.54 9.09 -0.65
C LEU A 100 20.64 8.10 -1.04
N GLN A 101 20.45 7.32 -2.12
CA GLN A 101 21.43 6.33 -2.60
C GLN A 101 22.77 6.98 -3.00
N ASP A 102 22.74 8.16 -3.62
CA ASP A 102 23.95 8.92 -3.96
C ASP A 102 24.78 9.31 -2.72
N ARG A 103 24.19 9.21 -1.50
CA ARG A 103 24.82 9.46 -0.21
C ARG A 103 25.07 8.18 0.61
N GLY A 104 24.88 6.99 0.01
CA GLY A 104 24.99 5.72 0.72
C GLY A 104 23.86 5.49 1.75
N LEU A 105 22.72 6.13 1.55
CA LEU A 105 21.52 6.05 2.39
C LEU A 105 20.36 5.43 1.62
N THR A 106 19.29 5.07 2.33
CA THR A 106 18.04 4.58 1.75
C THR A 106 16.86 4.91 2.66
N LEU A 107 15.70 5.19 2.09
CA LEU A 107 14.44 5.17 2.80
C LEU A 107 14.01 3.71 3.07
N GLY A 108 14.38 2.78 2.20
CA GLY A 108 13.98 1.38 2.30
C GLY A 108 12.51 1.10 1.95
N HIS A 109 11.81 2.12 1.48
CA HIS A 109 10.38 2.05 1.16
C HIS A 109 10.16 1.92 -0.36
N TYR A 110 9.93 0.69 -0.83
CA TYR A 110 9.85 0.37 -2.25
C TYR A 110 8.49 -0.23 -2.64
N PRO A 111 7.36 0.52 -2.58
CA PRO A 111 6.12 0.04 -3.18
C PRO A 111 6.26 -0.04 -4.71
N SER A 112 5.46 -0.87 -5.36
CA SER A 112 5.47 -0.99 -6.83
C SER A 112 5.12 0.34 -7.53
N SER A 113 4.41 1.23 -6.84
CA SER A 113 4.05 2.57 -7.30
C SER A 113 5.16 3.63 -7.14
N LEU A 114 6.31 3.29 -6.55
CA LEU A 114 7.39 4.23 -6.23
C LEU A 114 7.78 5.19 -7.38
N PRO A 115 7.83 4.75 -8.66
CA PRO A 115 8.19 5.63 -9.76
C PRO A 115 7.25 6.83 -9.97
N VAL A 116 6.00 6.72 -9.52
CA VAL A 116 4.98 7.77 -9.71
C VAL A 116 4.40 8.30 -8.40
N ALA A 117 4.55 7.57 -7.29
CA ALA A 117 4.02 7.95 -6.00
C ALA A 117 4.76 9.16 -5.42
N THR A 118 4.04 10.04 -4.72
CA THR A 118 4.62 11.14 -3.94
C THR A 118 4.66 10.78 -2.46
N VAL A 119 5.58 11.37 -1.70
CA VAL A 119 5.71 11.12 -0.25
C VAL A 119 4.39 11.36 0.47
N GLY A 120 3.69 12.47 0.21
CA GLY A 120 2.38 12.74 0.82
C GLY A 120 1.32 11.70 0.45
N GLY A 121 1.36 11.16 -0.78
CA GLY A 121 0.49 10.07 -1.21
C GLY A 121 0.78 8.76 -0.48
N LEU A 122 2.07 8.41 -0.32
CA LEU A 122 2.50 7.22 0.44
C LEU A 122 2.02 7.28 1.90
N VAL A 123 2.18 8.45 2.54
CA VAL A 123 1.70 8.68 3.92
C VAL A 123 0.18 8.61 3.98
N ALA A 124 -0.52 9.29 3.08
CA ALA A 124 -1.99 9.36 3.09
C ALA A 124 -2.67 8.01 2.86
N THR A 125 -2.02 7.06 2.18
CA THR A 125 -2.55 5.70 1.94
C THR A 125 -2.01 4.65 2.90
N ARG A 126 -1.13 5.01 3.84
CA ARG A 126 -0.47 4.09 4.77
C ARG A 126 0.25 2.95 4.02
N SER A 127 1.02 3.32 3.02
CA SER A 127 1.60 2.37 2.07
C SER A 127 2.68 1.48 2.69
N SER A 128 2.82 0.24 2.17
CA SER A 128 3.93 -0.66 2.48
C SER A 128 4.80 -0.92 1.26
N GLY A 129 6.10 -0.89 1.46
CA GLY A 129 7.08 -1.24 0.44
C GLY A 129 7.43 -2.73 0.46
N GLN A 130 7.96 -3.25 -0.64
CA GLN A 130 8.37 -4.66 -0.79
C GLN A 130 9.42 -5.11 0.24
N LEU A 131 10.10 -4.16 0.90
CA LEU A 131 11.11 -4.39 1.92
C LEU A 131 10.60 -4.11 3.35
N SER A 132 9.28 -4.02 3.55
CA SER A 132 8.69 -3.60 4.83
C SER A 132 8.96 -4.56 5.99
N THR A 133 9.18 -5.85 5.74
CA THR A 133 9.57 -6.80 6.79
C THR A 133 10.89 -6.38 7.45
N PHE A 134 11.79 -5.73 6.70
CA PHE A 134 13.08 -5.24 7.20
C PHE A 134 13.01 -3.80 7.71
N TYR A 135 12.52 -2.85 6.89
CA TYR A 135 12.55 -1.43 7.19
C TYR A 135 11.30 -0.91 7.91
N GLY A 136 10.20 -1.63 7.83
CA GLY A 136 8.87 -1.18 8.24
C GLY A 136 8.07 -0.59 7.07
N SER A 137 6.80 -0.31 7.34
CA SER A 137 5.90 0.41 6.44
C SER A 137 6.04 1.93 6.63
N ILE A 138 5.30 2.74 5.86
CA ILE A 138 5.49 4.20 5.90
C ILE A 138 5.23 4.79 7.30
N GLU A 139 4.27 4.24 8.05
CA GLU A 139 3.97 4.65 9.44
C GLU A 139 5.14 4.41 10.39
N ASP A 140 5.94 3.37 10.17
CA ASP A 140 7.15 3.08 10.95
C ASP A 140 8.30 4.03 10.61
N LEU A 141 8.27 4.65 9.44
CA LEU A 141 9.30 5.57 8.95
C LEU A 141 8.99 7.03 9.29
N VAL A 142 7.71 7.40 9.40
CA VAL A 142 7.30 8.77 9.72
C VAL A 142 7.66 9.09 11.17
N GLN A 143 8.48 10.14 11.35
CA GLN A 143 8.86 10.70 12.67
C GLN A 143 8.04 11.95 13.00
N GLY A 144 7.37 12.54 12.01
CA GLY A 144 6.53 13.70 12.18
C GLY A 144 5.97 14.20 10.85
N LEU A 145 4.86 14.93 10.93
CA LEU A 145 4.16 15.50 9.77
C LEU A 145 3.87 16.98 9.99
N THR A 146 4.02 17.80 8.95
CA THR A 146 3.39 19.10 8.87
C THR A 146 2.11 18.94 8.05
N VAL A 147 0.97 19.33 8.62
CA VAL A 147 -0.35 19.14 8.00
C VAL A 147 -1.13 20.44 7.98
N CYS A 148 -1.95 20.64 6.93
CA CYS A 148 -2.90 21.72 6.86
C CYS A 148 -4.32 21.19 7.09
N LEU A 149 -5.00 21.74 8.08
CA LEU A 149 -6.39 21.41 8.45
C LEU A 149 -7.39 22.12 7.53
N PRO A 150 -8.65 21.67 7.48
CA PRO A 150 -9.69 22.27 6.62
C PRO A 150 -9.97 23.76 6.89
N ASP A 151 -9.70 24.24 8.10
CA ASP A 151 -9.85 25.67 8.49
C ASP A 151 -8.64 26.52 8.08
N GLY A 152 -7.62 25.90 7.46
CA GLY A 152 -6.36 26.53 7.06
C GLY A 152 -5.32 26.64 8.18
N THR A 153 -5.54 26.01 9.33
CA THR A 153 -4.52 25.89 10.38
C THR A 153 -3.41 24.96 9.92
N VAL A 154 -2.16 25.38 10.03
CA VAL A 154 -0.98 24.54 9.77
C VAL A 154 -0.43 24.04 11.10
N ALA A 155 -0.47 22.75 11.31
CA ALA A 155 0.12 22.07 12.45
C ALA A 155 1.47 21.49 12.07
N GLU A 156 2.54 22.01 12.66
CA GLU A 156 3.92 21.58 12.38
C GLU A 156 4.34 20.43 13.29
N ALA A 157 4.98 19.44 12.67
CA ALA A 157 5.59 18.36 13.40
C ALA A 157 6.81 18.83 14.19
N ARG A 158 6.96 18.28 15.39
CA ARG A 158 8.20 18.37 16.17
C ARG A 158 8.85 16.98 16.18
N PRO A 159 9.69 16.67 15.18
CA PRO A 159 10.28 15.35 15.10
C PRO A 159 11.24 15.12 16.25
N GLY A 160 11.28 13.89 16.71
CA GLY A 160 12.21 13.42 17.72
C GLY A 160 12.20 11.89 17.73
N PRO A 161 13.21 11.24 18.30
CA PRO A 161 13.28 9.79 18.28
C PRO A 161 12.11 9.13 19.01
N ARG A 162 11.53 9.83 20.00
CA ARG A 162 10.31 9.43 20.73
C ARG A 162 9.78 10.59 21.59
N SER A 163 8.46 10.73 21.67
CA SER A 163 7.81 11.62 22.64
C SER A 163 6.70 10.86 23.40
N ALA A 164 6.54 11.17 24.68
CA ALA A 164 5.44 10.68 25.53
C ALA A 164 4.48 11.81 25.90
N VAL A 165 4.51 12.92 25.17
CA VAL A 165 3.64 14.09 25.41
C VAL A 165 2.34 13.90 24.64
N GLY A 166 1.34 13.31 25.30
CA GLY A 166 0.02 13.02 24.73
C GLY A 166 0.04 11.90 23.68
N PRO A 167 -1.11 11.64 23.01
CA PRO A 167 -1.19 10.73 21.88
C PRO A 167 -0.46 11.31 20.65
N ALA A 168 0.02 10.44 19.78
CA ALA A 168 0.71 10.81 18.54
C ALA A 168 -0.29 11.33 17.48
N LEU A 169 -0.72 12.60 17.60
CA LEU A 169 -1.79 13.17 16.77
C LEU A 169 -1.47 13.18 15.27
N HIS A 170 -0.20 13.21 14.88
CA HIS A 170 0.18 13.13 13.47
C HIS A 170 -0.20 11.79 12.83
N GLU A 171 -0.29 10.71 13.61
CA GLU A 171 -0.71 9.38 13.12
C GLU A 171 -2.15 9.37 12.60
N LEU A 172 -3.02 10.30 13.02
CA LEU A 172 -4.37 10.44 12.48
C LEU A 172 -4.40 10.73 10.97
N PHE A 173 -3.33 11.31 10.44
CA PHE A 173 -3.22 11.67 9.03
C PHE A 173 -2.59 10.56 8.19
N ILE A 174 -1.91 9.58 8.80
CA ILE A 174 -1.33 8.40 8.14
C ILE A 174 -2.48 7.44 7.81
N GLY A 175 -2.74 7.23 6.52
CA GLY A 175 -3.86 6.41 6.06
C GLY A 175 -5.22 7.13 6.05
N SER A 176 -5.25 8.46 6.26
CA SER A 176 -6.48 9.25 6.21
C SER A 176 -6.99 9.53 4.79
N GLU A 177 -6.22 9.20 3.76
CA GLU A 177 -6.56 9.41 2.33
C GLU A 177 -6.99 10.85 2.00
N GLY A 178 -6.46 11.83 2.76
CA GLY A 178 -6.84 13.24 2.63
C GLY A 178 -8.22 13.58 3.23
N GLY A 179 -8.82 12.70 4.01
CA GLY A 179 -10.14 12.91 4.63
C GLY A 179 -10.14 13.78 5.88
N LEU A 180 -8.97 14.07 6.48
CA LEU A 180 -8.81 14.91 7.67
C LEU A 180 -8.08 16.23 7.40
N GLY A 181 -7.36 16.32 6.28
CA GLY A 181 -6.52 17.46 5.94
C GLY A 181 -5.47 17.10 4.89
N VAL A 182 -4.51 17.98 4.71
CA VAL A 182 -3.47 17.86 3.68
C VAL A 182 -2.10 17.72 4.33
N VAL A 183 -1.37 16.64 4.02
CA VAL A 183 0.04 16.50 4.39
C VAL A 183 0.86 17.45 3.52
N LEU A 184 1.64 18.32 4.15
CA LEU A 184 2.53 19.30 3.51
C LEU A 184 3.99 18.86 3.52
N GLU A 185 4.44 18.27 4.65
CA GLU A 185 5.77 17.73 4.84
C GLU A 185 5.75 16.45 5.64
N ALA A 186 6.76 15.62 5.42
CA ALA A 186 7.08 14.47 6.28
C ALA A 186 8.53 14.54 6.73
N VAL A 187 8.78 14.20 7.99
CA VAL A 187 10.09 13.86 8.52
C VAL A 187 10.16 12.34 8.60
N LEU A 188 11.07 11.77 7.82
CA LEU A 188 11.18 10.34 7.60
C LEU A 188 12.49 9.82 8.20
N ARG A 189 12.42 8.72 8.93
CA ARG A 189 13.60 7.95 9.30
C ARG A 189 14.19 7.32 8.04
N ILE A 190 15.48 7.52 7.84
CA ILE A 190 16.27 6.89 6.78
C ILE A 190 17.28 5.92 7.40
N SER A 191 17.91 5.12 6.56
CA SER A 191 18.90 4.13 6.99
C SER A 191 20.15 4.22 6.11
N ARG A 192 21.28 3.72 6.61
CA ARG A 192 22.42 3.47 5.74
C ARG A 192 22.10 2.34 4.78
N ALA A 193 22.51 2.48 3.53
CA ALA A 193 22.43 1.39 2.57
C ALA A 193 23.18 0.15 3.09
N PRO A 194 22.64 -1.07 2.95
CA PRO A 194 23.28 -2.26 3.48
C PRO A 194 24.62 -2.54 2.78
N ALA A 195 25.65 -2.85 3.57
CA ALA A 195 26.97 -3.18 3.06
C ALA A 195 27.01 -4.53 2.33
N ALA A 196 26.10 -5.46 2.68
CA ALA A 196 25.95 -6.75 2.01
C ALA A 196 24.49 -7.13 1.90
N THR A 197 24.17 -7.90 0.85
CA THR A 197 22.86 -8.52 0.63
C THR A 197 23.09 -9.96 0.14
N PHE A 198 22.44 -10.91 0.79
CA PHE A 198 22.39 -12.31 0.39
C PHE A 198 20.96 -12.66 0.00
N GLY A 199 20.79 -13.46 -1.04
CA GLY A 199 19.48 -13.87 -1.53
C GLY A 199 19.44 -15.36 -1.85
N ARG A 200 18.27 -15.99 -1.64
CA ARG A 200 17.99 -17.39 -1.94
C ARG A 200 16.56 -17.58 -2.45
N GLY A 201 16.34 -18.64 -3.19
CA GLY A 201 15.03 -19.18 -3.50
C GLY A 201 14.87 -20.57 -2.91
N TYR A 202 13.65 -20.92 -2.51
CA TYR A 202 13.31 -22.28 -2.05
C TYR A 202 12.00 -22.71 -2.71
N ASP A 203 11.93 -23.99 -3.08
CA ASP A 203 10.73 -24.64 -3.58
C ASP A 203 10.13 -25.53 -2.51
N PHE A 204 8.85 -25.34 -2.21
CA PHE A 204 8.09 -26.13 -1.26
C PHE A 204 7.00 -26.93 -1.97
N ALA A 205 6.80 -28.18 -1.57
CA ALA A 205 5.80 -29.06 -2.18
C ALA A 205 4.37 -28.55 -1.99
N ASP A 206 4.11 -27.78 -0.92
CA ASP A 206 2.80 -27.22 -0.60
C ASP A 206 2.91 -25.85 0.11
N LEU A 207 1.80 -25.10 0.09
CA LEU A 207 1.71 -23.77 0.68
C LEU A 207 1.94 -23.78 2.20
N GLY A 208 1.45 -24.80 2.91
CA GLY A 208 1.56 -24.90 4.37
C GLY A 208 3.02 -24.97 4.82
N SER A 209 3.84 -25.77 4.13
CA SER A 209 5.28 -25.89 4.36
C SER A 209 6.01 -24.55 4.13
N GLY A 210 5.66 -23.83 3.07
CA GLY A 210 6.21 -22.49 2.80
C GLY A 210 5.85 -21.46 3.86
N LEU A 211 4.58 -21.44 4.29
CA LEU A 211 4.10 -20.53 5.36
C LEU A 211 4.78 -20.87 6.71
N GLU A 212 5.00 -22.14 7.01
CA GLU A 212 5.72 -22.57 8.22
C GLU A 212 7.17 -22.11 8.21
N ALA A 213 7.85 -22.19 7.05
CA ALA A 213 9.21 -21.65 6.89
C ALA A 213 9.21 -20.13 7.18
N MET A 214 8.32 -19.36 6.56
CA MET A 214 8.19 -17.91 6.78
C MET A 214 7.96 -17.60 8.26
N ARG A 215 6.99 -18.25 8.90
CA ARG A 215 6.69 -18.09 10.33
C ARG A 215 7.91 -18.42 11.19
N GLY A 216 8.56 -19.57 10.91
CA GLY A 216 9.73 -20.02 11.63
C GLY A 216 10.92 -19.05 11.56
N ILE A 217 11.06 -18.30 10.46
CA ILE A 217 12.08 -17.27 10.28
C ILE A 217 11.76 -16.03 11.15
N VAL A 218 10.58 -15.42 10.96
CA VAL A 218 10.27 -14.13 11.59
C VAL A 218 10.05 -14.25 13.11
N GLN A 219 9.50 -15.38 13.59
CA GLN A 219 9.30 -15.61 15.03
C GLN A 219 10.60 -15.88 15.79
N ARG A 220 11.73 -16.08 15.12
CA ARG A 220 13.07 -16.13 15.73
C ARG A 220 13.79 -14.79 15.73
N GLY A 221 13.09 -13.71 15.41
CA GLY A 221 13.63 -12.36 15.42
C GLY A 221 14.45 -12.00 14.18
N VAL A 222 14.53 -12.87 13.18
CA VAL A 222 15.13 -12.53 11.89
C VAL A 222 14.15 -11.64 11.12
N ARG A 223 14.65 -10.51 10.63
CA ARG A 223 13.91 -9.57 9.78
C ARG A 223 14.53 -9.62 8.37
N PRO A 224 14.07 -10.50 7.48
CA PRO A 224 14.60 -10.58 6.12
C PRO A 224 14.34 -9.29 5.35
N LEU A 225 15.28 -8.90 4.49
CA LEU A 225 15.10 -7.79 3.54
C LEU A 225 13.91 -8.07 2.62
N VAL A 226 13.81 -9.30 2.16
CA VAL A 226 12.71 -9.83 1.34
C VAL A 226 12.28 -11.15 1.94
N LEU A 227 10.97 -11.36 2.04
CA LEU A 227 10.36 -12.64 2.39
C LEU A 227 9.05 -12.72 1.61
N ARG A 228 9.03 -13.54 0.55
CA ARG A 228 7.92 -13.58 -0.40
C ARG A 228 7.68 -14.99 -0.90
N LEU A 229 6.53 -15.55 -0.55
CA LEU A 229 6.08 -16.89 -0.95
C LEU A 229 4.98 -16.76 -2.00
N TYR A 230 5.14 -17.43 -3.13
CA TYR A 230 4.13 -17.57 -4.17
C TYR A 230 3.39 -18.90 -4.02
N ASP A 231 2.07 -18.92 -4.21
CA ASP A 231 1.33 -20.18 -4.35
C ASP A 231 1.72 -20.88 -5.66
N ALA A 232 1.29 -22.13 -5.85
CA ALA A 232 1.71 -22.93 -6.99
C ALA A 232 1.33 -22.28 -8.34
N GLU A 233 0.15 -21.67 -8.44
CA GLU A 233 -0.30 -21.02 -9.67
C GLU A 233 0.49 -19.73 -9.95
N ASP A 234 0.77 -18.91 -8.93
CA ASP A 234 1.60 -17.70 -9.11
C ASP A 234 3.05 -18.11 -9.41
N THR A 235 3.58 -19.17 -8.76
CA THR A 235 4.90 -19.74 -9.09
C THR A 235 4.98 -20.13 -10.57
N ALA A 236 4.01 -20.83 -11.08
CA ALA A 236 3.94 -21.22 -12.50
C ALA A 236 3.85 -19.99 -13.42
N PHE A 237 3.06 -18.99 -13.03
CA PHE A 237 2.95 -17.72 -13.76
C PHE A 237 4.28 -16.94 -13.81
N GLN A 238 5.10 -17.01 -12.76
CA GLN A 238 6.43 -16.39 -12.73
C GLN A 238 7.45 -17.12 -13.62
N ALA A 239 7.09 -18.27 -14.22
CA ALA A 239 7.99 -19.14 -14.99
C ALA A 239 9.29 -19.44 -14.20
N ALA A 240 9.13 -19.79 -12.94
CA ALA A 240 10.23 -20.12 -12.05
C ALA A 240 10.66 -21.59 -12.22
N ASP A 241 11.92 -21.90 -11.90
CA ASP A 241 12.45 -23.26 -11.84
C ASP A 241 12.01 -23.96 -10.53
N ALA A 242 10.71 -23.89 -10.22
CA ALA A 242 10.07 -24.47 -9.03
C ALA A 242 8.80 -25.20 -9.46
N ASP A 243 8.54 -26.35 -8.83
CA ASP A 243 7.42 -27.24 -9.17
C ASP A 243 6.22 -27.04 -8.24
N GLY A 244 6.42 -26.36 -7.11
CA GLY A 244 5.43 -26.11 -6.06
C GLY A 244 5.29 -24.63 -5.71
N CYS A 245 5.49 -24.29 -4.44
CA CYS A 245 5.37 -22.92 -3.92
C CYS A 245 6.77 -22.30 -3.78
N LEU A 246 7.04 -21.24 -4.54
CA LEU A 246 8.34 -20.57 -4.55
C LEU A 246 8.45 -19.56 -3.41
N LEU A 247 9.39 -19.73 -2.49
CA LEU A 247 9.80 -18.72 -1.53
C LEU A 247 11.05 -17.99 -2.03
N ILE A 248 10.98 -16.66 -2.09
CA ILE A 248 12.13 -15.78 -2.29
C ILE A 248 12.45 -15.10 -0.97
N VAL A 249 13.72 -15.19 -0.57
CA VAL A 249 14.19 -14.57 0.67
C VAL A 249 15.51 -13.84 0.44
N GLY A 250 15.67 -12.70 1.11
CA GLY A 250 16.91 -11.93 1.14
C GLY A 250 17.22 -11.45 2.54
N THR A 251 18.51 -11.38 2.91
CA THR A 251 19.01 -10.76 4.14
C THR A 251 19.98 -9.65 3.79
N ALA A 252 20.08 -8.61 4.62
CA ALA A 252 20.90 -7.44 4.34
C ALA A 252 21.43 -6.81 5.63
N GLY A 253 22.48 -6.00 5.49
CA GLY A 253 23.10 -5.25 6.60
C GLY A 253 24.62 -5.36 6.59
N GLU A 254 25.25 -5.35 7.77
CA GLU A 254 26.66 -5.67 7.92
C GLU A 254 26.91 -7.13 7.50
N PRO A 255 28.00 -7.43 6.79
CA PRO A 255 28.22 -8.75 6.17
C PRO A 255 28.06 -9.92 7.13
N ALA A 256 28.64 -9.85 8.32
CA ALA A 256 28.55 -10.92 9.31
C ALA A 256 27.12 -11.10 9.86
N VAL A 257 26.36 -10.01 10.05
CA VAL A 257 24.97 -10.05 10.53
C VAL A 257 24.07 -10.62 9.44
N ALA A 258 24.21 -10.14 8.21
CA ALA A 258 23.40 -10.60 7.08
C ALA A 258 23.65 -12.09 6.77
N ALA A 259 24.91 -12.56 6.86
CA ALA A 259 25.26 -13.97 6.68
C ALA A 259 24.70 -14.85 7.80
N ALA A 260 24.80 -14.43 9.07
CA ALA A 260 24.22 -15.15 10.20
C ALA A 260 22.69 -15.25 10.10
N ALA A 261 22.02 -14.16 9.68
CA ALA A 261 20.57 -14.16 9.42
C ALA A 261 20.20 -15.15 8.30
N MET A 262 21.00 -15.21 7.20
CA MET A 262 20.79 -16.18 6.13
C MET A 262 20.95 -17.62 6.63
N GLY A 263 21.91 -17.91 7.50
CA GLY A 263 22.06 -19.25 8.10
C GLY A 263 20.82 -19.70 8.90
N VAL A 264 20.13 -18.77 9.59
CA VAL A 264 18.85 -19.07 10.24
C VAL A 264 17.77 -19.35 9.19
N VAL A 265 17.72 -18.57 8.11
CA VAL A 265 16.77 -18.78 6.99
C VAL A 265 16.96 -20.17 6.40
N GLU A 266 18.19 -20.55 6.03
CA GLU A 266 18.54 -21.86 5.46
C GLU A 266 18.08 -23.01 6.37
N ALA A 267 18.37 -22.90 7.67
CA ALA A 267 17.95 -23.90 8.65
C ALA A 267 16.42 -24.02 8.77
N ARG A 268 15.68 -22.91 8.66
CA ARG A 268 14.19 -22.95 8.74
C ARG A 268 13.57 -23.49 7.46
N CYS A 269 14.09 -23.10 6.30
CA CYS A 269 13.62 -23.61 5.01
C CYS A 269 13.87 -25.12 4.91
N ALA A 270 15.08 -25.58 5.27
CA ALA A 270 15.40 -27.01 5.28
C ALA A 270 14.51 -27.81 6.26
N ALA A 271 14.26 -27.29 7.47
CA ALA A 271 13.38 -27.93 8.46
C ALA A 271 11.93 -28.03 8.00
N ALA A 272 11.46 -27.14 7.12
CA ALA A 272 10.14 -27.16 6.51
C ALA A 272 10.10 -27.94 5.17
N GLY A 273 11.18 -28.60 4.77
CA GLY A 273 11.23 -29.41 3.54
C GLY A 273 11.47 -28.60 2.26
N GLY A 274 11.95 -27.38 2.37
CA GLY A 274 12.26 -26.53 1.21
C GLY A 274 13.48 -27.02 0.43
N ARG A 275 13.34 -27.16 -0.88
CA ARG A 275 14.44 -27.46 -1.82
C ARG A 275 15.14 -26.15 -2.18
N ASP A 276 16.43 -26.05 -1.93
CA ASP A 276 17.23 -24.86 -2.27
C ASP A 276 17.37 -24.71 -3.80
N LEU A 277 17.12 -23.51 -4.30
CA LEU A 277 17.19 -23.10 -5.71
C LEU A 277 18.31 -22.09 -5.97
N ASP A 278 19.28 -21.97 -5.08
CA ASP A 278 20.35 -20.98 -5.12
C ASP A 278 19.82 -19.52 -5.04
N GLU A 279 20.66 -18.58 -5.47
CA GLU A 279 20.33 -17.13 -5.50
C GLU A 279 19.52 -16.71 -6.73
N LYS A 280 19.40 -17.54 -7.76
CA LYS A 280 18.78 -17.19 -9.05
C LYS A 280 17.36 -16.62 -8.94
N PRO A 281 16.44 -17.23 -8.14
CA PRO A 281 15.08 -16.68 -8.01
C PRO A 281 15.09 -15.29 -7.37
N PHE A 282 15.94 -15.03 -6.37
CA PHE A 282 16.08 -13.73 -5.74
C PHE A 282 16.60 -12.67 -6.72
N LEU A 283 17.65 -12.98 -7.48
CA LEU A 283 18.21 -12.07 -8.48
C LEU A 283 17.19 -11.72 -9.56
N ARG A 284 16.49 -12.73 -10.10
CA ARG A 284 15.41 -12.55 -11.09
C ARG A 284 14.30 -11.66 -10.56
N TRP A 285 13.84 -11.88 -9.31
CA TRP A 285 12.85 -11.04 -8.67
C TRP A 285 13.33 -9.59 -8.49
N ARG A 286 14.54 -9.41 -7.98
CA ARG A 286 15.15 -8.09 -7.78
C ARG A 286 15.17 -7.26 -9.07
N ASP A 287 15.54 -7.89 -10.18
CA ASP A 287 15.66 -7.22 -11.47
C ASP A 287 14.29 -6.90 -12.10
N ARG A 288 13.25 -7.67 -11.76
CA ARG A 288 11.91 -7.56 -12.34
C ARG A 288 10.86 -6.91 -11.45
N ARG A 289 11.15 -6.61 -10.20
CA ARG A 289 10.16 -6.20 -9.17
C ARG A 289 9.34 -4.94 -9.50
N PHE A 290 9.75 -4.12 -10.47
CA PHE A 290 9.03 -2.92 -10.94
C PHE A 290 8.42 -3.10 -12.34
N HIS A 291 8.50 -4.28 -12.95
CA HIS A 291 7.99 -4.51 -14.31
C HIS A 291 6.47 -4.67 -14.38
N LEU A 292 5.79 -4.97 -13.28
CA LEU A 292 4.32 -4.92 -13.22
C LEU A 292 3.92 -3.47 -13.02
N SER A 293 3.82 -2.74 -14.14
CA SER A 293 3.52 -1.31 -14.11
C SER A 293 2.01 -1.05 -14.16
N ARG A 294 1.64 0.16 -13.74
CA ARG A 294 0.29 0.72 -13.93
C ARG A 294 -0.18 0.58 -15.38
N GLU A 295 0.72 0.81 -16.33
CA GLU A 295 0.44 0.75 -17.77
C GLU A 295 -0.02 -0.64 -18.18
N ARG A 296 0.63 -1.71 -17.72
CA ARG A 296 0.24 -3.10 -17.99
C ARG A 296 -1.12 -3.45 -17.41
N MET A 297 -1.42 -2.97 -16.21
CA MET A 297 -2.76 -3.16 -15.61
C MET A 297 -3.82 -2.44 -16.44
N ILE A 298 -3.57 -1.20 -16.85
CA ILE A 298 -4.48 -0.45 -17.73
C ILE A 298 -4.62 -1.14 -19.08
N GLU A 299 -3.53 -1.67 -19.65
CA GLU A 299 -3.54 -2.43 -20.89
C GLU A 299 -4.40 -3.70 -20.78
N ALA A 300 -4.28 -4.46 -19.70
CA ALA A 300 -5.11 -5.64 -19.44
C ALA A 300 -6.60 -5.30 -19.28
N LEU A 301 -6.92 -4.07 -18.90
CA LEU A 301 -8.29 -3.55 -18.80
C LEU A 301 -8.83 -2.99 -20.12
N GLN A 302 -8.06 -2.92 -21.23
CA GLN A 302 -8.55 -2.35 -22.50
C GLN A 302 -9.60 -3.21 -23.21
N PRO A 303 -9.49 -4.54 -23.25
CA PRO A 303 -10.50 -5.35 -23.95
C PRO A 303 -11.89 -5.19 -23.29
N PRO A 304 -12.97 -4.99 -24.05
CA PRO A 304 -14.33 -4.93 -23.51
C PRO A 304 -14.66 -6.17 -22.70
N GLY A 305 -15.34 -6.00 -21.58
CA GLY A 305 -15.71 -7.09 -20.69
C GLY A 305 -14.57 -7.67 -19.86
N SER A 306 -13.31 -7.18 -20.01
CA SER A 306 -12.19 -7.62 -19.16
C SER A 306 -12.19 -6.93 -17.80
N PHE A 307 -11.73 -7.64 -16.78
CA PHE A 307 -11.45 -7.09 -15.47
C PHE A 307 -10.16 -7.67 -14.88
N VAL A 308 -9.43 -6.88 -14.13
CA VAL A 308 -8.25 -7.28 -13.37
C VAL A 308 -8.14 -6.37 -12.15
N ASP A 309 -7.80 -6.93 -10.99
CA ASP A 309 -7.49 -6.16 -9.79
C ASP A 309 -6.65 -6.99 -8.81
N THR A 310 -6.33 -6.35 -7.69
CA THR A 310 -5.57 -6.96 -6.60
C THR A 310 -6.27 -6.74 -5.28
N ILE A 311 -6.30 -7.77 -4.43
CA ILE A 311 -6.84 -7.74 -3.07
C ILE A 311 -5.72 -8.11 -2.12
N GLU A 312 -5.31 -7.21 -1.27
CA GLU A 312 -4.30 -7.46 -0.25
C GLU A 312 -4.91 -7.34 1.16
N VAL A 313 -4.71 -8.37 1.94
CA VAL A 313 -5.29 -8.54 3.27
C VAL A 313 -4.23 -9.13 4.21
N ALA A 314 -4.41 -9.01 5.52
CA ALA A 314 -3.49 -9.61 6.47
C ALA A 314 -4.23 -10.54 7.44
N ALA A 315 -3.58 -11.66 7.78
CA ALA A 315 -4.13 -12.61 8.73
C ALA A 315 -3.04 -13.21 9.64
N ALA A 316 -3.45 -13.73 10.77
CA ALA A 316 -2.59 -14.53 11.64
C ALA A 316 -2.16 -15.82 10.94
N TRP A 317 -0.98 -16.37 11.32
CA TRP A 317 -0.36 -17.50 10.64
C TRP A 317 -1.28 -18.73 10.50
N ASP A 318 -2.07 -19.02 11.53
CA ASP A 318 -3.03 -20.15 11.54
C ASP A 318 -4.28 -19.93 10.67
N ARG A 319 -4.52 -18.69 10.23
CA ARG A 319 -5.65 -18.29 9.40
C ARG A 319 -5.32 -18.15 7.91
N LEU A 320 -4.04 -18.07 7.56
CA LEU A 320 -3.62 -17.79 6.18
C LEU A 320 -4.01 -18.90 5.20
N ALA A 321 -3.73 -20.16 5.50
CA ALA A 321 -4.05 -21.26 4.59
C ALA A 321 -5.56 -21.43 4.34
N PRO A 322 -6.45 -21.44 5.38
CA PRO A 322 -7.88 -21.49 5.13
C PRO A 322 -8.44 -20.25 4.44
N LEU A 323 -7.93 -19.04 4.77
CA LEU A 323 -8.29 -17.81 4.06
C LEU A 323 -7.91 -17.90 2.57
N HIS A 324 -6.68 -18.31 2.29
CA HIS A 324 -6.20 -18.50 0.91
C HIS A 324 -7.11 -19.43 0.12
N ALA A 325 -7.42 -20.62 0.66
CA ALA A 325 -8.25 -21.59 -0.02
C ALA A 325 -9.65 -21.03 -0.37
N GLU A 326 -10.26 -20.31 0.57
CA GLU A 326 -11.59 -19.75 0.37
C GLU A 326 -11.59 -18.58 -0.65
N VAL A 327 -10.64 -17.64 -0.54
CA VAL A 327 -10.54 -16.53 -1.49
C VAL A 327 -10.19 -17.05 -2.90
N LYS A 328 -9.28 -18.01 -3.01
CA LYS A 328 -8.95 -18.64 -4.31
C LYS A 328 -10.16 -19.30 -4.97
N ALA A 329 -11.02 -19.97 -4.19
CA ALA A 329 -12.25 -20.55 -4.71
C ALA A 329 -13.22 -19.50 -5.25
N VAL A 330 -13.35 -18.36 -4.56
CA VAL A 330 -14.16 -17.21 -5.02
C VAL A 330 -13.61 -16.66 -6.33
N LEU A 331 -12.31 -16.37 -6.40
CA LEU A 331 -11.68 -15.78 -7.58
C LEU A 331 -11.68 -16.75 -8.78
N GLY A 332 -11.41 -18.04 -8.53
CA GLY A 332 -11.42 -19.08 -9.56
C GLY A 332 -12.80 -19.32 -10.18
N GLY A 333 -13.89 -18.98 -9.49
CA GLY A 333 -15.25 -19.02 -10.02
C GLY A 333 -15.55 -17.92 -11.06
N GLU A 334 -14.77 -16.86 -11.09
CA GLU A 334 -14.96 -15.71 -12.00
C GLU A 334 -13.83 -15.57 -13.04
N GLY A 335 -12.72 -16.29 -12.87
CA GLY A 335 -11.56 -16.22 -13.75
C GLY A 335 -10.34 -16.88 -13.16
N ILE A 336 -9.20 -16.21 -13.22
CA ILE A 336 -7.96 -16.65 -12.59
C ILE A 336 -7.72 -15.91 -11.29
N GLY A 337 -7.14 -16.58 -10.31
CA GLY A 337 -6.69 -15.99 -9.05
C GLY A 337 -5.28 -16.49 -8.72
N LEU A 338 -4.33 -15.59 -8.54
CA LEU A 338 -2.96 -15.85 -8.10
C LEU A 338 -2.79 -15.32 -6.69
N CYS A 339 -1.88 -15.88 -5.89
CA CYS A 339 -1.60 -15.36 -4.56
C CYS A 339 -0.13 -15.44 -4.20
N HIS A 340 0.37 -14.35 -3.61
CA HIS A 340 1.64 -14.40 -2.89
C HIS A 340 1.52 -13.82 -1.49
N PHE A 341 2.39 -14.29 -0.61
CA PHE A 341 2.48 -13.86 0.78
C PHE A 341 3.75 -13.04 0.98
N SER A 342 3.62 -11.88 1.62
CA SER A 342 4.73 -10.94 1.87
C SER A 342 4.41 -10.06 3.07
N HIS A 343 5.26 -9.05 3.36
CA HIS A 343 5.07 -8.20 4.53
C HIS A 343 4.84 -9.01 5.81
N ALA A 344 5.84 -9.82 6.16
CA ALA A 344 5.71 -10.78 7.24
C ALA A 344 6.01 -10.14 8.61
N TYR A 345 5.18 -10.50 9.58
CA TYR A 345 5.24 -10.09 10.98
C TYR A 345 5.35 -11.34 11.87
N PRO A 346 5.80 -11.22 13.14
CA PRO A 346 5.76 -12.36 14.07
C PRO A 346 4.38 -12.98 14.22
N GLN A 347 3.30 -12.20 14.06
CA GLN A 347 1.91 -12.63 14.26
C GLN A 347 1.22 -13.17 13.00
N GLY A 348 1.71 -12.83 11.81
CA GLY A 348 1.06 -13.18 10.54
C GLY A 348 1.74 -12.54 9.35
N CYS A 349 1.10 -12.55 8.20
CA CYS A 349 1.58 -11.81 7.04
C CYS A 349 0.43 -11.35 6.11
N CYS A 350 0.81 -10.55 5.12
CA CYS A 350 -0.10 -10.16 4.04
C CYS A 350 -0.25 -11.30 3.04
N ALA A 351 -1.48 -11.60 2.67
CA ALA A 351 -1.85 -12.39 1.50
C ALA A 351 -2.31 -11.43 0.39
N TYR A 352 -1.61 -11.44 -0.73
CA TYR A 352 -1.83 -10.55 -1.87
C TYR A 352 -2.37 -11.37 -3.04
N PHE A 353 -3.65 -11.21 -3.31
CA PHE A 353 -4.33 -11.89 -4.41
C PHE A 353 -4.34 -10.99 -5.65
N THR A 354 -4.01 -11.56 -6.80
CA THR A 354 -4.23 -10.94 -8.12
C THR A 354 -5.29 -11.74 -8.83
N PHE A 355 -6.33 -11.10 -9.35
CA PHE A 355 -7.37 -11.79 -10.10
C PHE A 355 -7.66 -11.10 -11.43
N ALA A 356 -8.03 -11.88 -12.42
CA ALA A 356 -8.41 -11.40 -13.73
C ALA A 356 -9.46 -12.31 -14.36
N GLY A 357 -10.31 -11.73 -15.20
CA GLY A 357 -11.32 -12.46 -15.94
C GLY A 357 -11.90 -11.64 -17.07
N SER A 358 -12.87 -12.25 -17.77
CA SER A 358 -13.62 -11.59 -18.83
C SER A 358 -15.06 -12.08 -18.86
N ALA A 359 -15.98 -11.22 -19.27
CA ALA A 359 -17.40 -11.51 -19.39
C ALA A 359 -17.93 -11.02 -20.74
N ALA A 360 -19.15 -11.46 -21.10
CA ALA A 360 -19.77 -11.15 -22.39
C ALA A 360 -20.18 -9.67 -22.56
N SER A 361 -20.30 -8.91 -21.45
CA SER A 361 -20.62 -7.48 -21.47
C SER A 361 -19.92 -6.75 -20.33
N GLU A 362 -19.89 -5.41 -20.39
CA GLU A 362 -19.33 -4.55 -19.33
C GLU A 362 -20.11 -4.72 -18.01
N GLU A 363 -21.44 -4.83 -18.07
CA GLU A 363 -22.28 -5.04 -16.89
C GLU A 363 -22.00 -6.40 -16.24
N ALA A 364 -21.81 -7.45 -17.06
CA ALA A 364 -21.46 -8.78 -16.55
C ALA A 364 -20.04 -8.78 -15.95
N ALA A 365 -19.09 -8.05 -16.54
CA ALA A 365 -17.73 -7.89 -16.01
C ALA A 365 -17.73 -7.12 -14.68
N GLU A 366 -18.49 -6.03 -14.57
CA GLU A 366 -18.64 -5.28 -13.31
C GLU A 366 -19.28 -6.15 -12.22
N ALA A 367 -20.30 -6.95 -12.59
CA ALA A 367 -20.92 -7.89 -11.64
C ALA A 367 -19.95 -8.98 -11.17
N ALA A 368 -19.15 -9.56 -12.07
CA ALA A 368 -18.13 -10.55 -11.72
C ALA A 368 -17.04 -9.95 -10.83
N TYR A 369 -16.53 -8.77 -11.17
CA TYR A 369 -15.63 -8.00 -10.33
C TYR A 369 -16.20 -7.76 -8.92
N GLY A 370 -17.47 -7.35 -8.82
CA GLY A 370 -18.17 -7.15 -7.55
C GLY A 370 -18.27 -8.45 -6.72
N ARG A 371 -18.50 -9.60 -7.36
CA ARG A 371 -18.53 -10.91 -6.67
C ARG A 371 -17.15 -11.32 -6.16
N CYS A 372 -16.08 -11.07 -6.91
CA CYS A 372 -14.72 -11.29 -6.45
C CYS A 372 -14.44 -10.49 -5.17
N TRP A 373 -14.72 -9.19 -5.16
CA TRP A 373 -14.51 -8.34 -4.00
C TRP A 373 -15.38 -8.75 -2.82
N SER A 374 -16.69 -8.90 -3.01
CA SER A 374 -17.60 -9.24 -1.91
C SER A 374 -17.29 -10.61 -1.30
N GLY A 375 -17.02 -11.61 -2.12
CA GLY A 375 -16.65 -12.93 -1.64
C GLY A 375 -15.34 -12.95 -0.86
N ALA A 376 -14.31 -12.24 -1.34
CA ALA A 376 -13.03 -12.10 -0.65
C ALA A 376 -13.17 -11.37 0.68
N MET A 377 -13.93 -10.27 0.75
CA MET A 377 -14.16 -9.53 2.00
C MET A 377 -14.93 -10.37 3.02
N GLU A 378 -15.94 -11.12 2.58
CA GLU A 378 -16.66 -12.03 3.48
C GLU A 378 -15.77 -13.18 4.01
N ALA A 379 -14.86 -13.70 3.18
CA ALA A 379 -13.85 -14.65 3.63
C ALA A 379 -12.91 -14.02 4.68
N CYS A 380 -12.49 -12.75 4.51
CA CYS A 380 -11.70 -12.04 5.52
C CYS A 380 -12.39 -12.01 6.87
N PHE A 381 -13.67 -11.67 6.93
CA PHE A 381 -14.41 -11.65 8.18
C PHE A 381 -14.56 -13.04 8.82
N ARG A 382 -14.78 -14.10 8.03
CA ARG A 382 -14.85 -15.47 8.55
C ARG A 382 -13.55 -15.95 9.16
N HIS A 383 -12.41 -15.50 8.60
CA HIS A 383 -11.07 -15.89 9.05
C HIS A 383 -10.40 -14.87 9.96
N SER A 384 -11.12 -13.82 10.41
CA SER A 384 -10.57 -12.74 11.24
C SER A 384 -9.34 -12.08 10.62
N ALA A 385 -9.34 -11.97 9.30
CA ALA A 385 -8.35 -11.23 8.53
C ALA A 385 -8.76 -9.77 8.36
N THR A 386 -7.80 -8.87 8.16
CA THR A 386 -8.09 -7.47 7.80
C THR A 386 -8.62 -7.39 6.36
N ILE A 387 -9.46 -6.39 6.06
CA ILE A 387 -9.98 -6.17 4.70
C ILE A 387 -9.01 -5.39 3.80
N GLY A 388 -7.89 -4.93 4.33
CA GLY A 388 -6.86 -4.23 3.59
C GLY A 388 -5.57 -4.15 4.39
N HIS A 389 -4.44 -4.29 3.69
CA HIS A 389 -3.11 -4.22 4.30
C HIS A 389 -2.38 -2.92 3.98
N HIS A 390 -2.36 -2.47 2.70
CA HIS A 390 -1.53 -1.32 2.30
C HIS A 390 -2.03 -0.49 1.10
N HIS A 391 -3.13 -0.84 0.43
CA HIS A 391 -3.67 -0.04 -0.67
C HIS A 391 -4.61 1.09 -0.21
N GLY A 392 -4.99 1.09 1.05
CA GLY A 392 -5.99 2.02 1.60
C GLY A 392 -7.41 1.49 1.47
N VAL A 393 -8.38 2.32 1.79
CA VAL A 393 -9.82 2.00 1.79
C VAL A 393 -10.49 2.47 0.50
N GLY A 394 -10.41 3.75 0.20
CA GLY A 394 -11.08 4.38 -0.94
C GLY A 394 -12.56 4.04 -1.05
N GLN A 395 -13.05 3.99 -2.29
CA GLN A 395 -14.42 3.58 -2.60
C GLN A 395 -14.58 2.04 -2.60
N VAL A 396 -13.53 1.31 -2.98
CA VAL A 396 -13.63 -0.14 -3.16
C VAL A 396 -13.89 -0.88 -1.86
N ARG A 397 -13.29 -0.45 -0.74
CA ARG A 397 -13.49 -1.06 0.59
C ARG A 397 -14.52 -0.36 1.48
N ALA A 398 -15.01 0.81 1.06
CA ALA A 398 -15.99 1.59 1.83
C ALA A 398 -17.21 0.77 2.33
N PRO A 399 -17.77 -0.21 1.57
CA PRO A 399 -18.89 -1.01 2.05
C PRO A 399 -18.60 -1.82 3.33
N TRP A 400 -17.34 -2.18 3.57
CA TRP A 400 -16.97 -3.09 4.67
C TRP A 400 -16.23 -2.40 5.82
N VAL A 401 -15.73 -1.17 5.63
CA VAL A 401 -14.87 -0.49 6.60
C VAL A 401 -15.53 -0.31 7.97
N GLN A 402 -16.83 -0.01 8.01
CA GLN A 402 -17.55 0.14 9.28
C GLN A 402 -17.59 -1.18 10.06
N ARG A 403 -17.77 -2.31 9.37
CA ARG A 403 -17.75 -3.65 10.00
C ARG A 403 -16.34 -4.01 10.49
N GLU A 404 -15.31 -3.69 9.71
CA GLU A 404 -13.90 -3.87 10.11
C GLU A 404 -13.56 -3.08 11.37
N MET A 405 -13.95 -1.81 11.41
CA MET A 405 -13.64 -0.93 12.54
C MET A 405 -14.51 -1.19 13.79
N GLY A 406 -15.69 -1.80 13.63
CA GLY A 406 -16.60 -2.04 14.75
C GLY A 406 -16.91 -0.73 15.51
N GLU A 407 -16.76 -0.75 16.84
CA GLU A 407 -17.02 0.42 17.70
C GLU A 407 -16.06 1.59 17.44
N TRP A 408 -14.86 1.33 16.90
CA TRP A 408 -13.91 2.39 16.51
C TRP A 408 -14.44 3.28 15.38
N TRP A 409 -15.42 2.81 14.61
CA TRP A 409 -16.09 3.62 13.62
C TRP A 409 -16.72 4.89 14.21
N GLN A 410 -17.36 4.78 15.37
CA GLN A 410 -17.95 5.95 16.04
C GLN A 410 -16.88 6.94 16.53
N VAL A 411 -15.72 6.42 16.97
CA VAL A 411 -14.59 7.26 17.37
C VAL A 411 -14.05 8.00 16.15
N TRP A 412 -13.86 7.31 15.05
CA TRP A 412 -13.41 7.88 13.76
C TRP A 412 -14.34 9.00 13.30
N GLU A 413 -15.66 8.78 13.30
CA GLU A 413 -16.65 9.77 12.91
C GLU A 413 -16.63 11.02 13.80
N ARG A 414 -16.39 10.87 15.12
CA ARG A 414 -16.22 12.00 16.05
C ARG A 414 -14.96 12.78 15.74
N VAL A 415 -13.84 12.13 15.50
CA VAL A 415 -12.56 12.76 15.13
C VAL A 415 -12.75 13.53 13.81
N ARG A 416 -13.31 12.88 12.80
CA ARG A 416 -13.57 13.51 11.50
C ARG A 416 -14.49 14.72 11.63
N SER A 417 -15.56 14.62 12.41
CA SER A 417 -16.49 15.73 12.62
C SER A 417 -15.88 16.89 13.41
N ALA A 418 -14.93 16.63 14.31
CA ALA A 418 -14.23 17.68 15.04
C ALA A 418 -13.22 18.43 14.15
N ILE A 419 -12.53 17.72 13.25
CA ILE A 419 -11.50 18.30 12.37
C ILE A 419 -12.13 18.94 11.12
N ASP A 420 -13.09 18.27 10.50
CA ASP A 420 -13.79 18.72 9.27
C ASP A 420 -15.31 18.72 9.47
N PRO A 421 -15.85 19.68 10.24
CA PRO A 421 -17.30 19.72 10.56
C PRO A 421 -18.18 19.96 9.34
N LYS A 422 -17.64 20.53 8.27
CA LYS A 422 -18.36 20.79 7.01
C LYS A 422 -18.18 19.71 5.95
N ARG A 423 -17.37 18.67 6.24
CA ARG A 423 -17.10 17.57 5.33
C ARG A 423 -16.59 18.04 3.95
N VAL A 424 -15.69 19.01 3.96
CA VAL A 424 -15.10 19.57 2.73
C VAL A 424 -13.87 18.80 2.25
N MET A 425 -13.27 17.96 3.11
CA MET A 425 -12.13 17.13 2.71
C MET A 425 -12.62 15.87 2.00
N ASN A 426 -11.69 15.25 1.26
CA ASN A 426 -11.92 14.11 0.37
C ASN A 426 -13.11 13.19 0.76
N PRO A 427 -14.23 13.22 0.04
CA PRO A 427 -15.42 12.42 0.38
C PRO A 427 -15.23 10.93 0.09
N ASN A 428 -14.22 10.55 -0.73
CA ASN A 428 -13.92 9.16 -1.09
C ASN A 428 -12.90 8.50 -0.13
N ALA A 429 -12.40 9.26 0.85
CA ALA A 429 -11.51 8.75 1.89
C ALA A 429 -12.24 7.78 2.84
N VAL A 430 -11.49 7.22 3.78
CA VAL A 430 -12.02 6.30 4.82
C VAL A 430 -13.38 6.76 5.33
N GLY A 431 -14.42 5.98 5.05
CA GLY A 431 -15.79 6.30 5.47
C GLY A 431 -16.56 7.29 4.59
N GLY A 432 -16.12 7.47 3.34
CA GLY A 432 -16.88 8.24 2.34
C GLY A 432 -18.32 7.77 2.17
N PRO A 433 -19.16 8.49 1.40
CA PRO A 433 -20.55 8.13 1.20
C PRO A 433 -20.65 6.70 0.67
N ARG A 434 -21.51 5.90 1.30
CA ARG A 434 -21.85 4.59 0.78
C ARG A 434 -22.39 4.73 -0.63
N PRO A 435 -22.01 3.87 -1.58
CA PRO A 435 -22.77 3.78 -2.82
C PRO A 435 -24.24 3.49 -2.45
N PRO A 436 -25.21 4.05 -3.17
CA PRO A 436 -26.61 3.73 -2.93
C PRO A 436 -26.76 2.21 -2.97
N SER A 437 -27.41 1.68 -1.94
CA SER A 437 -27.75 0.25 -1.86
C SER A 437 -28.52 -0.15 -3.13
N SER A 438 -27.92 -0.99 -3.93
CA SER A 438 -28.57 -1.66 -5.08
C SER A 438 -29.64 -2.61 -4.58
#